data_ad4babf38804bb39cc8a8a5a8f359c84
#
_entry.id   ad4babf38804bb39cc8a8a5a8f359c84
#
_cell.length_a   1.000
_cell.length_b   1.000
_cell.length_c   1.000
_cell.angle_alpha   90.00
_cell.angle_beta   90.00
_cell.angle_gamma   90.00
#
_symmetry.space_group_name_H-M   'P 1'
#
loop_
_entity.id
_entity.type
_entity.pdbx_description
1 polymer ?
#
loop_
_entity_poly.entity_id
_entity_poly.type
_entity_poly.pdbx_seq_one_letter_code
_entity_poly.pdbx_strand_id
1 'polypeptide(L)'
;MARPTVQDVARTAGVSVGTVSRVLNGSSSVSAAAKEKVNAAIKELSYRPLASARDLRRDRTMRVLALAKNLDSLVISEVFRGVGDAAADNGYVSLIAATDGDRDREQQLVDMLRNGSVDGLVIFSPTMPDADVNAVAEQLSVIQVCEIVDAEAAFGVSIDDRQAGYDITKHLIDTGARKLAMLAHRGARSGRLREEGFRQALKEANLEPDRVLLGEGNFGFHAGRNLTKKLLEAKDLPDAVFCGTDVVAAGCVRELTDAGLRVPQDVAVAGFDDSAQAEMCVPELTTVRQPAYEMGRAAFAELLERMTVEGAHRKGRTFFPHQLVIRDSTK
;
A
#
# COMPACT_ATOMS: atom_id res chain seq x y z
N MET A 1 5.43 -38.74 -13.16
CA MET A 1 5.38 -38.68 -14.63
C MET A 1 5.96 -37.33 -15.07
N ALA A 2 6.79 -37.31 -16.12
CA ALA A 2 7.32 -36.09 -16.69
C ALA A 2 6.15 -35.23 -17.29
N ARG A 3 6.24 -33.91 -17.14
CA ARG A 3 5.23 -32.97 -17.62
C ARG A 3 5.29 -32.96 -19.18
N PRO A 4 4.15 -33.08 -19.90
CA PRO A 4 4.16 -33.00 -21.35
C PRO A 4 4.80 -31.71 -21.84
N THR A 5 5.55 -31.78 -22.93
CA THR A 5 6.25 -30.63 -23.53
C THR A 5 5.57 -30.19 -24.82
N VAL A 6 5.93 -29.01 -25.33
CA VAL A 6 5.47 -28.56 -26.67
C VAL A 6 5.88 -29.50 -27.77
N GLN A 7 7.01 -30.23 -27.62
CA GLN A 7 7.50 -31.23 -28.54
C GLN A 7 6.59 -32.47 -28.55
N ASP A 8 6.07 -32.87 -27.39
CA ASP A 8 5.12 -34.00 -27.32
C ASP A 8 3.80 -33.64 -28.00
N VAL A 9 3.29 -32.42 -27.80
CA VAL A 9 2.10 -31.94 -28.51
C VAL A 9 2.32 -31.95 -30.04
N ALA A 10 3.47 -31.47 -30.50
CA ALA A 10 3.81 -31.46 -31.93
C ALA A 10 3.86 -32.87 -32.50
N ARG A 11 4.46 -33.82 -31.78
CA ARG A 11 4.54 -35.22 -32.15
C ARG A 11 3.14 -35.88 -32.24
N THR A 12 2.32 -35.70 -31.20
CA THR A 12 0.96 -36.25 -31.14
C THR A 12 0.05 -35.63 -32.22
N ALA A 13 0.17 -34.33 -32.48
CA ALA A 13 -0.62 -33.65 -33.52
C ALA A 13 -0.11 -33.87 -34.95
N GLY A 14 1.09 -34.44 -35.13
CA GLY A 14 1.71 -34.64 -36.44
C GLY A 14 2.05 -33.32 -37.14
N VAL A 15 2.48 -32.30 -36.43
CA VAL A 15 2.84 -30.98 -36.93
C VAL A 15 4.19 -30.49 -36.36
N SER A 16 4.73 -29.42 -36.94
CA SER A 16 5.94 -28.82 -36.41
C SER A 16 5.69 -28.08 -35.07
N VAL A 17 6.73 -27.98 -34.22
CA VAL A 17 6.68 -27.16 -33.01
C VAL A 17 6.28 -25.71 -33.31
N GLY A 18 6.75 -25.16 -34.43
CA GLY A 18 6.35 -23.84 -34.90
C GLY A 18 4.84 -23.73 -35.22
N THR A 19 4.21 -24.80 -35.70
CA THR A 19 2.76 -24.83 -35.92
C THR A 19 1.99 -24.86 -34.60
N VAL A 20 2.43 -25.69 -33.63
CA VAL A 20 1.85 -25.71 -32.28
C VAL A 20 1.95 -24.31 -31.66
N SER A 21 3.11 -23.67 -31.75
CA SER A 21 3.34 -22.32 -31.23
C SER A 21 2.38 -21.28 -31.85
N ARG A 22 2.15 -21.34 -33.16
CA ARG A 22 1.23 -20.40 -33.82
C ARG A 22 -0.23 -20.65 -33.42
N VAL A 23 -0.64 -21.91 -33.20
CA VAL A 23 -1.98 -22.26 -32.69
C VAL A 23 -2.17 -21.73 -31.27
N LEU A 24 -1.19 -21.95 -30.37
CA LEU A 24 -1.24 -21.46 -29.00
C LEU A 24 -1.29 -19.92 -28.89
N ASN A 25 -0.75 -19.22 -29.89
CA ASN A 25 -0.76 -17.77 -30.00
C ASN A 25 -1.96 -17.19 -30.77
N GLY A 26 -2.90 -18.03 -31.20
CA GLY A 26 -4.10 -17.57 -31.90
C GLY A 26 -3.84 -17.04 -33.33
N SER A 27 -2.69 -17.40 -33.97
CA SER A 27 -2.33 -16.91 -35.27
C SER A 27 -3.35 -17.32 -36.34
N SER A 28 -3.76 -16.36 -37.16
CA SER A 28 -4.65 -16.60 -38.33
C SER A 28 -3.96 -17.35 -39.45
N SER A 29 -2.63 -17.50 -39.42
CA SER A 29 -1.86 -18.16 -40.51
C SER A 29 -1.84 -19.70 -40.41
N VAL A 30 -2.61 -20.31 -39.51
CA VAL A 30 -2.72 -21.76 -39.33
C VAL A 30 -4.07 -22.27 -39.89
N SER A 31 -4.02 -23.32 -40.70
CA SER A 31 -5.24 -23.93 -41.27
C SER A 31 -6.15 -24.48 -40.16
N ALA A 32 -7.47 -24.48 -40.39
CA ALA A 32 -8.45 -25.01 -39.44
C ALA A 32 -8.15 -26.48 -39.06
N ALA A 33 -7.77 -27.30 -40.01
CA ALA A 33 -7.42 -28.72 -39.80
C ALA A 33 -6.18 -28.87 -38.88
N ALA A 34 -5.15 -28.02 -39.01
CA ALA A 34 -3.98 -28.05 -38.14
C ALA A 34 -4.32 -27.56 -36.73
N LYS A 35 -5.19 -26.55 -36.59
CA LYS A 35 -5.67 -26.04 -35.31
C LYS A 35 -6.46 -27.12 -34.54
N GLU A 36 -7.32 -27.87 -35.21
CA GLU A 36 -8.07 -28.99 -34.61
C GLU A 36 -7.13 -30.10 -34.10
N LYS A 37 -6.16 -30.53 -34.92
CA LYS A 37 -5.19 -31.55 -34.52
C LYS A 37 -4.37 -31.13 -33.28
N VAL A 38 -3.91 -29.90 -33.25
CA VAL A 38 -3.14 -29.37 -32.11
C VAL A 38 -4.02 -29.29 -30.86
N ASN A 39 -5.26 -28.80 -30.97
CA ASN A 39 -6.18 -28.71 -29.82
C ASN A 39 -6.55 -30.11 -29.28
N ALA A 40 -6.73 -31.10 -30.14
CA ALA A 40 -6.96 -32.49 -29.74
C ALA A 40 -5.76 -33.04 -28.96
N ALA A 41 -4.54 -32.87 -29.47
CA ALA A 41 -3.32 -33.31 -28.83
C ALA A 41 -3.08 -32.60 -27.45
N ILE A 42 -3.39 -31.29 -27.35
CA ILE A 42 -3.31 -30.54 -26.08
C ILE A 42 -4.26 -31.16 -25.04
N LYS A 43 -5.49 -31.48 -25.46
CA LYS A 43 -6.50 -32.09 -24.58
C LYS A 43 -6.10 -33.52 -24.17
N GLU A 44 -5.65 -34.35 -25.11
CA GLU A 44 -5.20 -35.73 -24.85
C GLU A 44 -4.04 -35.77 -23.87
N LEU A 45 -3.02 -34.92 -24.07
CA LEU A 45 -1.84 -34.87 -23.20
C LEU A 45 -2.05 -34.03 -21.93
N SER A 46 -3.24 -33.42 -21.75
CA SER A 46 -3.48 -32.44 -20.69
C SER A 46 -2.36 -31.38 -20.64
N TYR A 47 -1.82 -31.03 -21.82
CA TYR A 47 -0.70 -30.08 -21.91
C TYR A 47 -1.15 -28.67 -21.52
N ARG A 48 -0.39 -28.08 -20.60
CA ARG A 48 -0.52 -26.65 -20.26
C ARG A 48 0.79 -25.96 -20.61
N PRO A 49 0.75 -24.93 -21.50
CA PRO A 49 1.94 -24.13 -21.79
C PRO A 49 2.58 -23.61 -20.49
N LEU A 50 3.90 -23.73 -20.37
CA LEU A 50 4.63 -23.08 -19.30
C LEU A 50 4.53 -21.56 -19.48
N ALA A 51 4.21 -20.86 -18.39
CA ALA A 51 4.14 -19.39 -18.39
C ALA A 51 5.48 -18.80 -18.88
N SER A 52 6.62 -19.34 -18.42
CA SER A 52 7.96 -18.90 -18.82
C SER A 52 8.21 -18.94 -20.34
N ALA A 53 7.65 -19.92 -21.06
CA ALA A 53 7.77 -20.00 -22.51
C ALA A 53 6.91 -18.97 -23.26
N ARG A 54 5.86 -18.47 -22.61
CA ARG A 54 5.01 -17.37 -23.12
C ARG A 54 5.66 -16.03 -22.80
N ASP A 55 6.19 -15.89 -21.59
CA ASP A 55 6.84 -14.70 -21.05
C ASP A 55 8.10 -14.35 -21.90
N LEU A 56 8.96 -15.33 -22.17
CA LEU A 56 10.13 -15.18 -23.07
C LEU A 56 9.79 -14.67 -24.49
N ARG A 57 8.58 -14.95 -24.99
CA ARG A 57 8.17 -14.49 -26.33
C ARG A 57 7.51 -13.12 -26.33
N ARG A 58 6.99 -12.69 -25.18
CA ARG A 58 6.37 -11.38 -25.01
C ARG A 58 7.34 -10.33 -24.49
N ASP A 59 8.52 -10.78 -24.04
CA ASP A 59 9.50 -9.98 -23.30
C ASP A 59 8.88 -9.34 -22.03
N ARG A 60 7.82 -9.98 -21.53
CA ARG A 60 7.06 -9.54 -20.35
C ARG A 60 6.38 -10.72 -19.66
N THR A 61 6.36 -10.68 -18.34
CA THR A 61 5.71 -11.68 -17.50
C THR A 61 4.22 -11.43 -17.32
N MET A 62 3.77 -10.20 -17.56
CA MET A 62 2.42 -9.71 -17.24
C MET A 62 2.12 -9.84 -15.73
N ARG A 63 3.14 -9.67 -14.90
CA ARG A 63 3.04 -9.69 -13.44
C ARG A 63 3.66 -8.44 -12.85
N VAL A 64 3.02 -7.89 -11.82
CA VAL A 64 3.56 -6.82 -10.99
C VAL A 64 3.57 -7.26 -9.54
N LEU A 65 4.52 -6.77 -8.77
CA LEU A 65 4.61 -7.03 -7.33
C LEU A 65 4.15 -5.79 -6.57
N ALA A 66 3.19 -5.98 -5.66
CA ALA A 66 2.78 -5.00 -4.67
C ALA A 66 3.40 -5.42 -3.32
N LEU A 67 4.33 -4.61 -2.82
CA LEU A 67 5.16 -4.92 -1.66
C LEU A 67 4.86 -3.98 -0.51
N ALA A 68 4.63 -4.52 0.68
CA ALA A 68 4.47 -3.76 1.92
C ALA A 68 5.34 -4.32 3.04
N LYS A 69 5.59 -3.48 4.05
CA LYS A 69 6.24 -3.93 5.28
C LYS A 69 5.38 -4.96 6.02
N ASN A 70 4.08 -4.70 6.18
CA ASN A 70 3.09 -5.64 6.73
C ASN A 70 1.74 -5.41 6.06
N LEU A 71 0.75 -6.25 6.36
CA LEU A 71 -0.60 -6.18 5.79
C LEU A 71 -1.68 -5.88 6.85
N ASP A 72 -1.28 -5.39 8.02
CA ASP A 72 -2.18 -5.17 9.15
C ASP A 72 -3.09 -3.93 8.98
N SER A 73 -2.72 -3.02 8.08
CA SER A 73 -3.49 -1.80 7.79
C SER A 73 -4.53 -2.03 6.70
N LEU A 74 -5.78 -1.64 6.95
CA LEU A 74 -6.85 -1.66 5.94
C LEU A 74 -6.58 -0.68 4.78
N VAL A 75 -5.86 0.42 5.02
CA VAL A 75 -5.44 1.34 3.94
C VAL A 75 -4.57 0.61 2.93
N ILE A 76 -3.62 -0.22 3.38
CA ILE A 76 -2.78 -1.02 2.49
C ILE A 76 -3.64 -1.97 1.64
N SER A 77 -4.65 -2.59 2.25
CA SER A 77 -5.57 -3.48 1.55
C SER A 77 -6.34 -2.75 0.44
N GLU A 78 -6.82 -1.53 0.71
CA GLU A 78 -7.51 -0.70 -0.30
C GLU A 78 -6.56 -0.24 -1.42
N VAL A 79 -5.33 0.17 -1.08
CA VAL A 79 -4.30 0.50 -2.09
C VAL A 79 -4.03 -0.71 -2.99
N PHE A 80 -3.82 -1.88 -2.40
CA PHE A 80 -3.51 -3.09 -3.16
C PHE A 80 -4.70 -3.59 -3.98
N ARG A 81 -5.94 -3.38 -3.51
CA ARG A 81 -7.14 -3.61 -4.31
C ARG A 81 -7.15 -2.70 -5.54
N GLY A 82 -6.86 -1.40 -5.38
CA GLY A 82 -6.74 -0.46 -6.48
C GLY A 82 -5.66 -0.84 -7.49
N VAL A 83 -4.47 -1.27 -7.01
CA VAL A 83 -3.39 -1.81 -7.87
C VAL A 83 -3.85 -3.07 -8.60
N GLY A 84 -4.50 -4.00 -7.89
CA GLY A 84 -4.97 -5.27 -8.45
C GLY A 84 -6.00 -5.10 -9.54
N ASP A 85 -7.01 -4.25 -9.31
CA ASP A 85 -8.07 -3.97 -10.29
C ASP A 85 -7.51 -3.28 -11.53
N ALA A 86 -6.65 -2.26 -11.34
CA ALA A 86 -5.99 -1.59 -12.47
C ALA A 86 -5.04 -2.52 -13.24
N ALA A 87 -4.34 -3.43 -12.56
CA ALA A 87 -3.52 -4.45 -13.18
C ALA A 87 -4.38 -5.40 -14.04
N ALA A 88 -5.48 -5.90 -13.49
CA ALA A 88 -6.40 -6.81 -14.19
C ALA A 88 -7.02 -6.16 -15.42
N ASP A 89 -7.44 -4.88 -15.34
CA ASP A 89 -7.97 -4.09 -16.46
C ASP A 89 -6.97 -4.02 -17.63
N ASN A 90 -5.66 -4.14 -17.36
CA ASN A 90 -4.57 -4.09 -18.34
C ASN A 90 -3.94 -5.47 -18.63
N GLY A 91 -4.57 -6.56 -18.18
CA GLY A 91 -4.12 -7.93 -18.43
C GLY A 91 -2.93 -8.39 -17.61
N TYR A 92 -2.58 -7.65 -16.55
CA TYR A 92 -1.55 -8.00 -15.56
C TYR A 92 -2.14 -8.75 -14.37
N VAL A 93 -1.30 -9.50 -13.68
CA VAL A 93 -1.60 -10.10 -12.38
C VAL A 93 -0.79 -9.36 -11.31
N SER A 94 -1.45 -8.85 -10.28
CA SER A 94 -0.80 -8.29 -9.11
C SER A 94 -0.49 -9.41 -8.10
N LEU A 95 0.79 -9.53 -7.74
CA LEU A 95 1.26 -10.38 -6.64
C LEU A 95 1.45 -9.50 -5.41
N ILE A 96 0.99 -9.96 -4.25
CA ILE A 96 1.12 -9.22 -3.00
C ILE A 96 2.10 -9.94 -2.09
N ALA A 97 3.05 -9.21 -1.51
CA ALA A 97 4.00 -9.74 -0.55
C ALA A 97 4.22 -8.78 0.62
N ALA A 98 4.53 -9.35 1.79
CA ALA A 98 4.93 -8.61 2.98
C ALA A 98 6.32 -9.05 3.44
N THR A 99 7.09 -8.09 3.97
CA THR A 99 8.47 -8.32 4.43
C THR A 99 8.56 -8.50 5.95
N ASP A 100 7.56 -8.06 6.70
CA ASP A 100 7.56 -7.93 8.17
C ASP A 100 8.74 -7.09 8.71
N GLY A 101 9.28 -6.20 7.85
CA GLY A 101 10.44 -5.38 8.15
C GLY A 101 11.78 -6.11 8.02
N ASP A 102 11.78 -7.32 7.46
CA ASP A 102 13.00 -8.09 7.16
C ASP A 102 13.62 -7.60 5.85
N ARG A 103 14.83 -7.03 5.93
CA ARG A 103 15.56 -6.47 4.77
C ARG A 103 16.00 -7.56 3.79
N ASP A 104 16.37 -8.73 4.25
CA ASP A 104 16.83 -9.81 3.37
C ASP A 104 15.65 -10.34 2.55
N ARG A 105 14.46 -10.45 3.18
CA ARG A 105 13.21 -10.78 2.49
C ARG A 105 12.82 -9.71 1.48
N GLU A 106 12.94 -8.43 1.85
CA GLU A 106 12.66 -7.31 0.94
C GLU A 106 13.60 -7.36 -0.27
N GLN A 107 14.88 -7.57 -0.05
CA GLN A 107 15.87 -7.69 -1.13
C GLN A 107 15.56 -8.86 -2.07
N GLN A 108 15.20 -10.05 -1.54
CA GLN A 108 14.77 -11.20 -2.35
C GLN A 108 13.56 -10.89 -3.23
N LEU A 109 12.60 -10.11 -2.71
CA LEU A 109 11.41 -9.71 -3.45
C LEU A 109 11.75 -8.66 -4.53
N VAL A 110 12.65 -7.72 -4.25
CA VAL A 110 13.17 -6.78 -5.25
C VAL A 110 13.96 -7.51 -6.34
N ASP A 111 14.69 -8.57 -6.01
CA ASP A 111 15.41 -9.39 -6.98
C ASP A 111 14.48 -10.12 -7.97
N MET A 112 13.19 -10.31 -7.64
CA MET A 112 12.20 -10.77 -8.62
C MET A 112 12.01 -9.78 -9.78
N LEU A 113 12.14 -8.48 -9.52
CA LEU A 113 12.13 -7.47 -10.56
C LEU A 113 13.44 -7.49 -11.36
N ARG A 114 14.61 -7.60 -10.70
CA ARG A 114 15.92 -7.65 -11.34
C ARG A 114 16.10 -8.85 -12.26
N ASN A 115 15.55 -10.00 -11.89
CA ASN A 115 15.66 -11.23 -12.68
C ASN A 115 14.51 -11.43 -13.68
N GLY A 116 13.63 -10.44 -13.82
CA GLY A 116 12.51 -10.48 -14.77
C GLY A 116 11.39 -11.47 -14.38
N SER A 117 11.23 -11.84 -13.11
CA SER A 117 10.10 -12.64 -12.62
C SER A 117 8.81 -11.84 -12.54
N VAL A 118 8.94 -10.52 -12.38
CA VAL A 118 7.86 -9.51 -12.46
C VAL A 118 8.33 -8.34 -13.32
N ASP A 119 7.41 -7.60 -13.92
CA ASP A 119 7.71 -6.50 -14.83
C ASP A 119 7.83 -5.15 -14.10
N GLY A 120 7.22 -5.04 -12.91
CA GLY A 120 7.23 -3.81 -12.12
C GLY A 120 6.92 -4.03 -10.65
N LEU A 121 7.22 -3.02 -9.84
CA LEU A 121 7.07 -3.01 -8.38
C LEU A 121 6.32 -1.76 -7.92
N VAL A 122 5.24 -1.97 -7.17
CA VAL A 122 4.62 -0.95 -6.32
C VAL A 122 5.05 -1.21 -4.89
N ILE A 123 5.72 -0.25 -4.25
CA ILE A 123 6.25 -0.43 -2.90
C ILE A 123 5.56 0.52 -1.91
N PHE A 124 5.11 -0.06 -0.80
CA PHE A 124 4.53 0.64 0.34
C PHE A 124 5.42 0.46 1.57
N SER A 125 5.88 1.55 2.18
CA SER A 125 6.74 1.52 3.38
C SER A 125 8.00 0.65 3.22
N PRO A 126 8.94 1.01 2.34
CA PRO A 126 10.18 0.25 2.20
C PRO A 126 10.97 0.22 3.51
N THR A 127 11.59 -0.92 3.79
CA THR A 127 12.57 -1.08 4.87
C THR A 127 14.00 -0.73 4.38
N MET A 128 14.19 -0.78 3.05
CA MET A 128 15.43 -0.35 2.41
C MET A 128 15.73 1.13 2.68
N PRO A 129 17.01 1.53 2.79
CA PRO A 129 17.42 2.93 2.77
C PRO A 129 16.95 3.66 1.50
N ASP A 130 16.73 4.96 1.60
CA ASP A 130 16.29 5.81 0.48
C ASP A 130 17.23 5.68 -0.74
N ALA A 131 18.55 5.58 -0.50
CA ALA A 131 19.55 5.40 -1.56
C ALA A 131 19.39 4.07 -2.32
N ASP A 132 19.03 2.99 -1.62
CA ASP A 132 18.82 1.67 -2.25
C ASP A 132 17.53 1.68 -3.09
N VAL A 133 16.44 2.29 -2.59
CA VAL A 133 15.20 2.50 -3.35
C VAL A 133 15.47 3.31 -4.61
N ASN A 134 16.28 4.39 -4.49
CA ASN A 134 16.67 5.23 -5.61
C ASN A 134 17.45 4.44 -6.67
N ALA A 135 18.46 3.67 -6.25
CA ALA A 135 19.28 2.86 -7.15
C ALA A 135 18.47 1.79 -7.92
N VAL A 136 17.48 1.19 -7.26
CA VAL A 136 16.55 0.25 -7.91
C VAL A 136 15.67 0.98 -8.93
N ALA A 137 15.12 2.15 -8.56
CA ALA A 137 14.20 2.91 -9.39
C ALA A 137 14.87 3.59 -10.60
N GLU A 138 16.18 3.82 -10.56
CA GLU A 138 16.95 4.32 -11.71
C GLU A 138 17.02 3.31 -12.85
N GLN A 139 16.97 2.03 -12.55
CA GLN A 139 17.17 0.95 -13.51
C GLN A 139 15.89 0.19 -13.84
N LEU A 140 14.92 0.19 -12.93
CA LEU A 140 13.76 -0.67 -12.96
C LEU A 140 12.46 0.12 -12.73
N SER A 141 11.33 -0.47 -13.13
CA SER A 141 10.01 0.14 -12.97
C SER A 141 9.52 0.00 -11.52
N VAL A 142 9.72 1.06 -10.73
CA VAL A 142 9.31 1.14 -9.32
C VAL A 142 8.46 2.39 -9.09
N ILE A 143 7.33 2.22 -8.39
CA ILE A 143 6.46 3.30 -7.91
C ILE A 143 6.30 3.16 -6.39
N GLN A 144 6.40 4.26 -5.68
CA GLN A 144 6.11 4.34 -4.25
C GLN A 144 4.66 4.76 -4.02
N VAL A 145 4.03 4.25 -2.98
CA VAL A 145 2.67 4.65 -2.61
C VAL A 145 2.56 4.88 -1.10
N CYS A 146 1.86 5.93 -0.70
CA CYS A 146 1.65 6.42 0.68
C CYS A 146 2.95 6.83 1.39
N GLU A 147 3.78 5.87 1.79
CA GLU A 147 5.10 6.12 2.41
C GLU A 147 6.15 6.37 1.34
N ILE A 148 6.39 7.62 1.02
CA ILE A 148 7.35 8.01 -0.01
C ILE A 148 8.67 8.40 0.63
N VAL A 149 9.71 7.62 0.37
CA VAL A 149 11.09 7.95 0.77
C VAL A 149 11.73 8.96 -0.18
N ASP A 150 12.83 9.60 0.23
CA ASP A 150 13.54 10.57 -0.59
C ASP A 150 14.39 9.88 -1.67
N ALA A 151 13.72 9.23 -2.62
CA ALA A 151 14.31 8.59 -3.78
C ALA A 151 13.83 9.32 -5.05
N GLU A 152 14.67 10.18 -5.62
CA GLU A 152 14.29 11.04 -6.75
C GLU A 152 13.91 10.26 -8.01
N ALA A 153 14.47 9.06 -8.20
CA ALA A 153 14.20 8.22 -9.36
C ALA A 153 12.86 7.47 -9.25
N ALA A 154 12.36 7.24 -8.03
CA ALA A 154 11.08 6.59 -7.81
C ALA A 154 9.95 7.62 -7.75
N PHE A 155 8.98 7.50 -8.65
CA PHE A 155 7.78 8.32 -8.58
C PHE A 155 6.91 7.90 -7.40
N GLY A 156 6.25 8.86 -6.75
CA GLY A 156 5.43 8.62 -5.58
C GLY A 156 3.97 9.08 -5.72
N VAL A 157 3.06 8.30 -5.15
CA VAL A 157 1.62 8.62 -5.03
C VAL A 157 1.25 8.66 -3.56
N SER A 158 0.80 9.79 -3.03
CA SER A 158 0.43 9.96 -1.61
C SER A 158 -0.61 11.06 -1.43
N ILE A 159 -0.99 11.31 -0.18
CA ILE A 159 -1.63 12.58 0.24
C ILE A 159 -0.56 13.53 0.80
N ASP A 160 -0.92 14.78 1.06
CA ASP A 160 -0.10 15.68 1.88
C ASP A 160 -0.36 15.38 3.37
N ASP A 161 0.47 14.49 3.95
CA ASP A 161 0.38 14.06 5.33
C ASP A 161 0.59 15.21 6.34
N ARG A 162 1.40 16.23 5.98
CA ARG A 162 1.62 17.40 6.83
C ARG A 162 0.35 18.24 6.90
N GLN A 163 -0.24 18.56 5.73
CA GLN A 163 -1.48 19.33 5.69
C GLN A 163 -2.62 18.55 6.36
N ALA A 164 -2.71 17.26 6.15
CA ALA A 164 -3.72 16.42 6.78
C ALA A 164 -3.59 16.38 8.32
N GLY A 165 -2.34 16.26 8.83
CA GLY A 165 -2.05 16.36 10.26
C GLY A 165 -2.38 17.74 10.86
N TYR A 166 -2.16 18.80 10.08
CA TYR A 166 -2.57 20.15 10.45
C TYR A 166 -4.10 20.27 10.52
N ASP A 167 -4.82 19.83 9.50
CA ASP A 167 -6.27 19.98 9.41
C ASP A 167 -7.03 19.26 10.54
N ILE A 168 -6.64 18.03 10.85
CA ILE A 168 -7.26 17.26 11.95
C ILE A 168 -6.95 17.89 13.30
N THR A 169 -5.73 18.41 13.50
CA THR A 169 -5.34 19.08 14.74
C THR A 169 -6.08 20.41 14.90
N LYS A 170 -6.19 21.18 13.82
CA LYS A 170 -6.98 22.42 13.81
C LYS A 170 -8.43 22.15 14.19
N HIS A 171 -9.03 21.07 13.66
CA HIS A 171 -10.39 20.66 14.06
C HIS A 171 -10.48 20.44 15.58
N LEU A 172 -9.55 19.69 16.18
CA LEU A 172 -9.54 19.46 17.63
C LEU A 172 -9.43 20.77 18.42
N ILE A 173 -8.62 21.72 17.97
CA ILE A 173 -8.52 23.06 18.58
C ILE A 173 -9.81 23.84 18.42
N ASP A 174 -10.44 23.78 17.26
CA ASP A 174 -11.69 24.51 16.94
C ASP A 174 -12.88 23.94 17.77
N THR A 175 -12.86 22.65 18.16
CA THR A 175 -13.84 22.06 19.10
C THR A 175 -13.61 22.44 20.56
N GLY A 176 -12.56 23.20 20.87
CA GLY A 176 -12.30 23.75 22.19
C GLY A 176 -11.14 23.10 22.94
N ALA A 177 -10.49 22.06 22.38
CA ALA A 177 -9.32 21.47 23.03
C ALA A 177 -8.17 22.46 23.12
N ARG A 178 -7.50 22.47 24.29
CA ARG A 178 -6.34 23.34 24.57
C ARG A 178 -5.10 22.56 24.97
N LYS A 179 -5.30 21.34 25.41
CA LYS A 179 -4.25 20.42 25.83
C LYS A 179 -4.32 19.17 24.96
N LEU A 180 -3.46 19.09 23.95
CA LEU A 180 -3.50 18.03 22.93
C LEU A 180 -2.28 17.13 23.03
N ALA A 181 -2.53 15.83 22.93
CA ALA A 181 -1.48 14.82 22.81
C ALA A 181 -1.56 14.14 21.42
N MET A 182 -0.43 13.55 21.00
CA MET A 182 -0.38 12.76 19.78
C MET A 182 0.21 11.39 20.07
N LEU A 183 -0.39 10.34 19.47
CA LEU A 183 0.16 8.99 19.39
C LEU A 183 0.67 8.75 17.97
N ALA A 184 1.99 8.78 17.78
CA ALA A 184 2.63 8.70 16.47
C ALA A 184 3.51 7.45 16.33
N HIS A 185 3.79 7.02 15.11
CA HIS A 185 4.68 5.91 14.81
C HIS A 185 6.12 6.40 14.63
N ARG A 186 7.04 5.86 15.47
CA ARG A 186 8.47 6.11 15.30
C ARG A 186 8.97 5.42 14.01
N GLY A 187 9.61 6.18 13.14
CA GLY A 187 10.24 5.65 11.93
C GLY A 187 9.37 5.67 10.66
N ALA A 188 8.06 5.90 10.75
CA ALA A 188 7.25 6.16 9.58
C ALA A 188 7.41 7.62 9.13
N ARG A 189 7.61 7.84 7.82
CA ARG A 189 7.73 9.21 7.28
C ARG A 189 6.40 9.95 7.35
N SER A 190 5.29 9.29 6.98
CA SER A 190 3.94 9.83 7.13
C SER A 190 3.67 10.25 8.57
N GLY A 191 4.06 9.43 9.54
CA GLY A 191 3.94 9.75 10.96
C GLY A 191 4.68 11.04 11.36
N ARG A 192 5.91 11.24 10.85
CA ARG A 192 6.67 12.48 11.08
C ARG A 192 6.01 13.69 10.44
N LEU A 193 5.53 13.56 9.19
CA LEU A 193 4.85 14.66 8.49
C LEU A 193 3.54 15.04 9.20
N ARG A 194 2.76 14.06 9.67
CA ARG A 194 1.55 14.29 10.48
C ARG A 194 1.89 15.00 11.79
N GLU A 195 3.00 14.61 12.46
CA GLU A 195 3.49 15.31 13.66
C GLU A 195 3.91 16.75 13.35
N GLU A 196 4.58 17.01 12.24
CA GLU A 196 4.94 18.36 11.83
C GLU A 196 3.70 19.24 11.64
N GLY A 197 2.65 18.70 10.99
CA GLY A 197 1.34 19.38 10.84
C GLY A 197 0.66 19.63 12.19
N PHE A 198 0.67 18.63 13.08
CA PHE A 198 0.17 18.76 14.45
C PHE A 198 0.86 19.90 15.21
N ARG A 199 2.19 19.94 15.20
CA ARG A 199 2.97 20.99 15.87
C ARG A 199 2.74 22.36 15.24
N GLN A 200 2.58 22.43 13.92
CA GLN A 200 2.28 23.68 13.22
C GLN A 200 0.92 24.24 13.67
N ALA A 201 -0.14 23.45 13.69
CA ALA A 201 -1.47 23.89 14.12
C ALA A 201 -1.48 24.37 15.57
N LEU A 202 -0.78 23.69 16.48
CA LEU A 202 -0.64 24.12 17.88
C LEU A 202 0.09 25.46 17.98
N LYS A 203 1.21 25.60 17.27
CA LYS A 203 1.99 26.86 17.28
C LYS A 203 1.17 28.05 16.80
N GLU A 204 0.38 27.90 15.73
CA GLU A 204 -0.48 28.96 15.22
C GLU A 204 -1.60 29.34 16.20
N ALA A 205 -2.05 28.37 17.02
CA ALA A 205 -3.01 28.61 18.10
C ALA A 205 -2.37 29.11 19.41
N ASN A 206 -1.05 29.33 19.44
CA ASN A 206 -0.27 29.65 20.66
C ASN A 206 -0.42 28.58 21.76
N LEU A 207 -0.45 27.31 21.36
CA LEU A 207 -0.50 26.15 22.23
C LEU A 207 0.81 25.34 22.10
N GLU A 208 1.19 24.67 23.19
CA GLU A 208 2.27 23.68 23.18
C GLU A 208 1.67 22.28 23.19
N PRO A 209 2.32 21.29 22.55
CA PRO A 209 1.86 19.91 22.65
C PRO A 209 1.97 19.42 24.09
N ASP A 210 0.89 18.82 24.60
CA ASP A 210 0.96 18.17 25.92
C ASP A 210 2.01 17.06 25.88
N ARG A 211 1.84 16.09 24.97
CA ARG A 211 2.77 14.98 24.77
C ARG A 211 2.70 14.45 23.34
N VAL A 212 3.86 14.04 22.83
CA VAL A 212 3.94 13.20 21.62
C VAL A 212 4.53 11.87 22.05
N LEU A 213 3.71 10.82 22.08
CA LEU A 213 4.12 9.47 22.43
C LEU A 213 4.37 8.67 21.16
N LEU A 214 5.59 8.12 21.05
CA LEU A 214 6.03 7.38 19.87
C LEU A 214 5.95 5.87 20.13
N GLY A 215 5.18 5.17 19.30
CA GLY A 215 5.14 3.72 19.24
C GLY A 215 6.22 3.18 18.32
N GLU A 216 6.70 1.97 18.59
CA GLU A 216 7.71 1.25 17.81
C GLU A 216 7.15 -0.11 17.34
N GLY A 217 7.76 -0.66 16.30
CA GLY A 217 7.37 -1.98 15.79
C GLY A 217 6.01 -2.00 15.10
N ASN A 218 5.14 -2.94 15.47
CA ASN A 218 3.77 -3.00 14.96
C ASN A 218 2.93 -1.90 15.62
N PHE A 219 2.57 -0.89 14.84
CA PHE A 219 1.80 0.29 15.28
C PHE A 219 0.30 0.07 15.05
N GLY A 220 -0.28 -0.86 15.81
CA GLY A 220 -1.69 -1.25 15.72
C GLY A 220 -2.47 -1.01 17.01
N PHE A 221 -3.57 -1.74 17.17
CA PHE A 221 -4.50 -1.63 18.31
C PHE A 221 -3.82 -1.74 19.68
N HIS A 222 -2.94 -2.70 19.86
CA HIS A 222 -2.21 -2.88 21.13
C HIS A 222 -1.22 -1.74 21.42
N ALA A 223 -0.61 -1.17 20.35
CA ALA A 223 0.23 0.01 20.51
C ALA A 223 -0.59 1.20 21.00
N GLY A 224 -1.79 1.41 20.44
CA GLY A 224 -2.75 2.42 20.90
C GLY A 224 -3.07 2.27 22.39
N ARG A 225 -3.43 1.08 22.83
CA ARG A 225 -3.67 0.78 24.25
C ARG A 225 -2.46 1.11 25.13
N ASN A 226 -1.29 0.62 24.77
CA ASN A 226 -0.07 0.78 25.57
C ASN A 226 0.38 2.25 25.68
N LEU A 227 0.26 3.01 24.58
CA LEU A 227 0.58 4.44 24.60
C LEU A 227 -0.45 5.23 25.43
N THR A 228 -1.72 4.86 25.37
CA THR A 228 -2.78 5.48 26.17
C THR A 228 -2.59 5.19 27.68
N LYS A 229 -2.17 3.97 28.04
CA LYS A 229 -1.78 3.69 29.45
C LYS A 229 -0.74 4.67 29.96
N LYS A 230 0.30 4.95 29.16
CA LYS A 230 1.33 5.94 29.53
C LYS A 230 0.75 7.36 29.64
N LEU A 231 -0.27 7.71 28.83
CA LEU A 231 -0.99 8.98 29.01
C LEU A 231 -1.73 9.02 30.33
N LEU A 232 -2.38 7.92 30.74
CA LEU A 232 -3.16 7.81 31.96
C LEU A 232 -2.32 7.80 33.24
N GLU A 233 -1.01 7.50 33.14
CA GLU A 233 -0.08 7.60 34.28
C GLU A 233 0.12 9.05 34.74
N ALA A 234 -0.19 10.04 33.91
CA ALA A 234 -0.11 11.43 34.25
C ALA A 234 -1.34 11.88 35.06
N LYS A 235 -1.13 12.78 36.02
CA LYS A 235 -2.22 13.33 36.84
C LYS A 235 -3.15 14.26 36.10
N ASP A 236 -2.72 14.78 34.96
CA ASP A 236 -3.41 15.77 34.16
C ASP A 236 -3.54 15.28 32.74
N LEU A 237 -4.77 14.95 32.31
CA LEU A 237 -5.07 14.37 31.03
C LEU A 237 -5.14 15.42 29.90
N PRO A 238 -4.87 15.07 28.65
CA PRO A 238 -5.15 15.95 27.53
C PRO A 238 -6.66 16.07 27.28
N ASP A 239 -7.10 17.20 26.74
CA ASP A 239 -8.48 17.40 26.28
C ASP A 239 -8.76 16.57 25.01
N ALA A 240 -7.72 16.35 24.19
CA ALA A 240 -7.84 15.59 22.96
C ALA A 240 -6.56 14.81 22.63
N VAL A 241 -6.74 13.68 21.93
CA VAL A 241 -5.66 12.82 21.42
C VAL A 241 -5.79 12.65 19.92
N PHE A 242 -4.78 13.05 19.16
CA PHE A 242 -4.62 12.69 17.76
C PHE A 242 -3.83 11.39 17.64
N CYS A 243 -4.46 10.36 17.10
CA CYS A 243 -3.84 9.06 16.85
C CYS A 243 -3.44 8.96 15.38
N GLY A 244 -2.20 8.53 15.13
CA GLY A 244 -1.63 8.48 13.78
C GLY A 244 -2.32 7.51 12.80
N THR A 245 -3.21 6.62 13.29
CA THR A 245 -4.08 5.74 12.49
C THR A 245 -5.35 5.42 13.24
N ASP A 246 -6.43 5.00 12.54
CA ASP A 246 -7.70 4.59 13.17
C ASP A 246 -7.54 3.36 14.06
N VAL A 247 -6.70 2.42 13.69
CA VAL A 247 -6.48 1.22 14.51
C VAL A 247 -5.81 1.55 15.84
N VAL A 248 -4.94 2.56 15.87
CA VAL A 248 -4.35 3.10 17.11
C VAL A 248 -5.39 3.88 17.90
N ALA A 249 -6.24 4.66 17.21
CA ALA A 249 -7.34 5.40 17.83
C ALA A 249 -8.35 4.44 18.49
N ALA A 250 -8.67 3.33 17.85
CA ALA A 250 -9.53 2.29 18.44
C ALA A 250 -8.91 1.71 19.74
N GLY A 251 -7.59 1.50 19.76
CA GLY A 251 -6.86 1.09 20.95
C GLY A 251 -6.89 2.17 22.05
N CYS A 252 -6.79 3.44 21.66
CA CYS A 252 -6.88 4.59 22.55
C CYS A 252 -8.28 4.68 23.18
N VAL A 253 -9.33 4.68 22.38
CA VAL A 253 -10.74 4.71 22.86
C VAL A 253 -11.00 3.56 23.81
N ARG A 254 -10.56 2.36 23.48
CA ARG A 254 -10.74 1.19 24.34
C ARG A 254 -10.08 1.37 25.70
N GLU A 255 -8.83 1.85 25.73
CA GLU A 255 -8.10 2.02 27.00
C GLU A 255 -8.69 3.15 27.85
N LEU A 256 -9.13 4.26 27.22
CA LEU A 256 -9.85 5.34 27.93
C LEU A 256 -11.16 4.80 28.56
N THR A 257 -11.93 4.03 27.79
CA THR A 257 -13.18 3.41 28.27
C THR A 257 -12.93 2.43 29.43
N ASP A 258 -11.91 1.57 29.31
CA ASP A 258 -11.52 0.63 30.37
C ASP A 258 -11.09 1.37 31.66
N ALA A 259 -10.57 2.60 31.55
CA ALA A 259 -10.24 3.50 32.66
C ALA A 259 -11.47 4.30 33.19
N GLY A 260 -12.66 4.10 32.64
CA GLY A 260 -13.88 4.78 33.04
C GLY A 260 -14.05 6.21 32.49
N LEU A 261 -13.24 6.59 31.49
CA LEU A 261 -13.31 7.89 30.81
C LEU A 261 -14.22 7.82 29.60
N ARG A 262 -14.95 8.88 29.34
CA ARG A 262 -15.89 8.99 28.21
C ARG A 262 -15.23 9.71 27.05
N VAL A 263 -15.41 9.17 25.86
CA VAL A 263 -15.04 9.81 24.61
C VAL A 263 -16.33 10.32 23.93
N PRO A 264 -16.45 11.61 23.59
CA PRO A 264 -15.42 12.67 23.67
C PRO A 264 -15.48 13.50 24.97
N GLN A 265 -16.42 13.26 25.91
CA GLN A 265 -16.75 14.18 27.00
C GLN A 265 -15.57 14.44 27.96
N ASP A 266 -14.75 13.44 28.22
CA ASP A 266 -13.60 13.57 29.11
C ASP A 266 -12.29 13.71 28.30
N VAL A 267 -12.16 13.01 27.16
CA VAL A 267 -11.06 13.11 26.21
C VAL A 267 -11.57 12.89 24.78
N ALA A 268 -11.42 13.86 23.91
CA ALA A 268 -11.72 13.69 22.48
C ALA A 268 -10.63 12.84 21.79
N VAL A 269 -11.02 12.00 20.83
CA VAL A 269 -10.08 11.15 20.08
C VAL A 269 -10.30 11.31 18.59
N ALA A 270 -9.21 11.62 17.85
CA ALA A 270 -9.22 11.64 16.40
C ALA A 270 -8.26 10.58 15.86
N GLY A 271 -8.66 9.90 14.79
CA GLY A 271 -7.87 8.92 14.06
C GLY A 271 -7.29 9.46 12.77
N PHE A 272 -6.86 8.53 11.89
CA PHE A 272 -6.39 8.80 10.55
C PHE A 272 -6.60 7.55 9.71
N ASP A 273 -7.00 7.68 8.44
CA ASP A 273 -7.17 6.70 7.37
C ASP A 273 -8.61 6.60 6.86
N ASP A 274 -9.62 6.84 7.70
CA ASP A 274 -11.05 6.57 7.47
C ASP A 274 -11.28 5.09 7.06
N SER A 275 -10.65 4.21 7.80
CA SER A 275 -10.79 2.77 7.65
C SER A 275 -12.07 2.26 8.31
N ALA A 276 -12.49 1.03 8.00
CA ALA A 276 -13.66 0.43 8.62
C ALA A 276 -13.63 0.44 10.17
N GLN A 277 -12.43 0.46 10.77
CA GLN A 277 -12.29 0.60 12.23
C GLN A 277 -12.85 1.92 12.74
N ALA A 278 -12.80 3.00 11.95
CA ALA A 278 -13.34 4.30 12.36
C ALA A 278 -14.86 4.23 12.59
N GLU A 279 -15.57 3.47 11.77
CA GLU A 279 -17.03 3.25 11.89
C GLU A 279 -17.39 2.16 12.94
N MET A 280 -16.48 1.20 13.18
CA MET A 280 -16.68 0.13 14.17
C MET A 280 -16.45 0.60 15.62
N CYS A 281 -15.77 1.72 15.82
CA CYS A 281 -15.56 2.28 17.15
C CYS A 281 -16.86 2.85 17.73
N VAL A 282 -16.94 2.84 19.06
CA VAL A 282 -18.01 3.50 19.81
C VAL A 282 -17.38 4.43 20.84
N PRO A 283 -17.51 5.76 20.62
CA PRO A 283 -18.16 6.45 19.50
C PRO A 283 -17.41 6.29 18.17
N GLU A 284 -18.09 6.52 17.03
CA GLU A 284 -17.46 6.54 15.70
C GLU A 284 -16.35 7.61 15.63
N LEU A 285 -15.22 7.27 15.00
CA LEU A 285 -14.03 8.13 14.99
C LEU A 285 -14.11 9.25 13.96
N THR A 286 -13.88 10.47 14.41
CA THR A 286 -13.41 11.57 13.56
C THR A 286 -12.02 11.20 13.03
N THR A 287 -11.81 11.33 11.73
CA THR A 287 -10.61 10.83 11.05
C THR A 287 -10.30 11.62 9.77
N VAL A 288 -9.18 11.35 9.15
CA VAL A 288 -8.82 11.83 7.81
C VAL A 288 -8.97 10.71 6.81
N ARG A 289 -9.84 10.89 5.80
CA ARG A 289 -9.97 9.96 4.68
C ARG A 289 -8.84 10.15 3.67
N GLN A 290 -8.17 9.05 3.37
CA GLN A 290 -7.27 8.92 2.24
C GLN A 290 -8.00 8.22 1.09
N PRO A 291 -7.90 8.69 -0.18
CA PRO A 291 -8.49 7.98 -1.32
C PRO A 291 -7.59 6.80 -1.73
N ALA A 292 -7.43 5.83 -0.82
CA ALA A 292 -6.44 4.75 -0.90
C ALA A 292 -6.61 3.88 -2.16
N TYR A 293 -7.85 3.56 -2.52
CA TYR A 293 -8.15 2.79 -3.73
C TYR A 293 -7.72 3.53 -5.01
N GLU A 294 -8.07 4.82 -5.11
CA GLU A 294 -7.71 5.68 -6.24
C GLU A 294 -6.19 5.88 -6.34
N MET A 295 -5.52 6.01 -5.20
CA MET A 295 -4.05 6.07 -5.13
C MET A 295 -3.42 4.79 -5.64
N GLY A 296 -3.97 3.62 -5.30
CA GLY A 296 -3.54 2.33 -5.83
C GLY A 296 -3.70 2.23 -7.34
N ARG A 297 -4.85 2.64 -7.89
CA ARG A 297 -5.06 2.69 -9.33
C ARG A 297 -4.08 3.61 -10.04
N ALA A 298 -3.84 4.80 -9.49
CA ALA A 298 -2.89 5.75 -10.03
C ALA A 298 -1.44 5.23 -9.97
N ALA A 299 -1.07 4.57 -8.89
CA ALA A 299 0.25 3.95 -8.76
C ALA A 299 0.50 2.90 -9.85
N PHE A 300 -0.51 2.05 -10.15
CA PHE A 300 -0.40 1.10 -11.24
C PHE A 300 -0.36 1.79 -12.61
N ALA A 301 -1.14 2.84 -12.85
CA ALA A 301 -1.14 3.56 -14.11
C ALA A 301 0.24 4.16 -14.42
N GLU A 302 0.88 4.79 -13.43
CA GLU A 302 2.26 5.29 -13.53
C GLU A 302 3.28 4.16 -13.73
N LEU A 303 3.08 3.03 -13.05
CA LEU A 303 3.93 1.85 -13.23
C LEU A 303 3.82 1.30 -14.65
N LEU A 304 2.60 1.21 -15.19
CA LEU A 304 2.34 0.75 -16.54
C LEU A 304 3.03 1.64 -17.58
N GLU A 305 2.94 2.97 -17.41
CA GLU A 305 3.61 3.92 -18.28
C GLU A 305 5.14 3.68 -18.27
N ARG A 306 5.75 3.53 -17.08
CA ARG A 306 7.16 3.21 -16.92
C ARG A 306 7.57 1.89 -17.60
N MET A 307 6.73 0.88 -17.50
CA MET A 307 6.99 -0.43 -18.10
C MET A 307 6.83 -0.44 -19.62
N THR A 308 6.00 0.45 -20.20
CA THR A 308 5.55 0.34 -21.59
C THR A 308 6.06 1.43 -22.51
N VAL A 309 6.44 2.59 -21.97
CA VAL A 309 6.89 3.74 -22.73
C VAL A 309 8.38 3.97 -22.48
N GLU A 310 9.21 3.87 -23.53
CA GLU A 310 10.64 4.09 -23.43
C GLU A 310 10.94 5.54 -22.99
N GLY A 311 11.76 5.69 -21.95
CA GLY A 311 12.11 7.00 -21.38
C GLY A 311 11.06 7.63 -20.48
N ALA A 312 9.93 6.99 -20.20
CA ALA A 312 8.89 7.48 -19.29
C ALA A 312 9.30 7.35 -17.81
N HIS A 313 10.39 7.98 -17.44
CA HIS A 313 10.84 8.04 -16.04
C HIS A 313 10.43 9.38 -15.41
N ARG A 314 9.12 9.55 -15.16
CA ARG A 314 8.65 10.72 -14.38
C ARG A 314 9.28 10.68 -13.00
N LYS A 315 9.76 11.83 -12.55
CA LYS A 315 10.28 12.07 -11.20
C LYS A 315 9.25 12.85 -10.40
N GLY A 316 9.33 12.76 -9.08
CA GLY A 316 8.49 13.54 -8.19
C GLY A 316 7.33 12.76 -7.60
N ARG A 317 6.21 13.46 -7.31
CA ARG A 317 5.06 12.91 -6.57
C ARG A 317 3.75 13.48 -7.11
N THR A 318 2.70 12.68 -7.00
CA THR A 318 1.32 13.15 -7.11
C THR A 318 0.67 13.10 -5.73
N PHE A 319 0.11 14.23 -5.31
CA PHE A 319 -0.68 14.31 -4.09
C PHE A 319 -2.17 14.21 -4.43
N PHE A 320 -2.83 13.28 -3.77
CA PHE A 320 -4.28 13.16 -3.78
C PHE A 320 -4.89 14.02 -2.67
N PRO A 321 -6.08 14.59 -2.88
CA PRO A 321 -6.76 15.34 -1.83
C PRO A 321 -7.20 14.39 -0.71
N HIS A 322 -6.94 14.76 0.53
CA HIS A 322 -7.54 14.13 1.70
C HIS A 322 -8.84 14.81 2.09
N GLN A 323 -9.63 14.19 2.95
CA GLN A 323 -10.88 14.73 3.47
C GLN A 323 -10.96 14.52 4.98
N LEU A 324 -11.25 15.58 5.75
CA LEU A 324 -11.60 15.46 7.15
C LEU A 324 -13.03 14.90 7.28
N VAL A 325 -13.19 13.80 8.00
CA VAL A 325 -14.46 13.14 8.28
C VAL A 325 -14.78 13.29 9.75
N ILE A 326 -15.74 14.17 10.07
CA ILE A 326 -16.12 14.49 11.45
C ILE A 326 -17.22 13.55 11.93
N ARG A 327 -16.96 12.83 13.05
CA ARG A 327 -17.87 11.91 13.70
C ARG A 327 -17.97 12.20 15.21
N ASP A 328 -18.52 11.27 15.98
CA ASP A 328 -18.93 11.49 17.35
C ASP A 328 -17.78 11.53 18.37
N SER A 329 -16.59 11.03 18.01
CA SER A 329 -15.44 10.98 18.93
C SER A 329 -14.81 12.34 19.24
N THR A 330 -15.28 13.42 18.58
CA THR A 330 -14.79 14.80 18.79
C THR A 330 -15.92 15.84 18.91
N LYS A 331 -17.18 15.40 18.95
CA LYS A 331 -18.37 16.28 19.06
C LYS A 331 -18.90 16.37 20.48
#